data_68e4019b7b1541c77b8341024faa5843
#
_entry.id   68e4019b7b1541c77b8341024faa5843
#
_cell.length_a   1.000
_cell.length_b   1.000
_cell.length_c   1.000
_cell.angle_alpha   90.00
_cell.angle_beta   90.00
_cell.angle_gamma   90.00
#
_symmetry.space_group_name_H-M   'P 1'
#
loop_
_entity.id
_entity.type
_entity.pdbx_description
1 polymer ?
#
loop_
_entity_poly.entity_id
_entity_poly.type
_entity_poly.pdbx_seq_one_letter_code
_entity_poly.pdbx_strand_id
1 'polypeptide(L)'
;MIDTTMNNYTLYNSKHSSTLLVTTSIAALGISFPAKAQQVNTQPNIILFMVDDMGWQDTSLPFADSITANNRKYDTPNMERLASEGMMFTDAYATPISSPSRCSLMTGMNMARHRVTNWTLHRDKMTDGKRDGVTLPDWNYNGIAQSGNVAHTTKAISFVQLLKNAGYHTIHCGKAHWGAIDTPGENPCHFGFDVNITGTAAGGLATYLSERNYGFTKEGKPTSPFAIPGLERYWGTGIFATEALTQEAIAALEKAKKYDQPFYLYMSHYAVHVPIDRDMRFYPTYRARGLSEKEAAYASLIAGMDKSLGDLMDWVAKAGLKRETIIIFMSDNGGLASSSYWRDGELYTQNAPLKSGKGSLYEGGIRVPFIVKWNNIVKPNTRSHAPIIIEDLYPTLLSMAGIKNYHVPQKIDGQDITPILRGKQQGDKKRQLIWNYPNIWDGEGLGISLNCAIREGQWKLIYSYLTGQKELYDLSNDLSEKNDLASSHPQLVARLYRHLTSKLHKMNAQKPIVEGKKRK
;
A
#
# COMPACT_ATOMS: atom_id res chain seq x y z
N MET A 1 4.65 -27.79 58.49
CA MET A 1 4.75 -26.79 59.57
C MET A 1 4.10 -25.56 58.98
N ILE A 2 2.75 -25.39 59.15
CA ILE A 2 2.09 -24.68 60.25
C ILE A 2 2.77 -23.29 60.39
N ASP A 3 2.08 -22.19 60.03
CA ASP A 3 1.17 -21.50 60.95
C ASP A 3 0.27 -20.50 60.24
N THR A 4 -0.96 -20.51 60.70
CA THR A 4 -2.13 -19.64 60.46
C THR A 4 -2.07 -18.44 61.42
N THR A 5 -2.58 -17.26 61.01
CA THR A 5 -3.34 -16.38 61.93
C THR A 5 -4.38 -15.53 61.18
N MET A 6 -5.61 -15.82 61.50
CA MET A 6 -6.78 -14.91 61.34
C MET A 6 -6.68 -13.78 62.37
N ASN A 7 -7.28 -12.65 62.06
CA ASN A 7 -7.92 -11.81 63.10
C ASN A 7 -9.17 -11.07 62.54
N ASN A 8 -10.28 -11.42 63.18
CA ASN A 8 -11.59 -10.73 63.18
C ASN A 8 -11.57 -9.50 64.10
N TYR A 9 -12.33 -8.50 63.79
CA TYR A 9 -13.06 -7.60 64.75
C TYR A 9 -14.20 -6.91 63.98
N THR A 10 -15.44 -7.27 64.21
CA THR A 10 -16.42 -7.00 65.27
C THR A 10 -17.24 -5.71 65.02
N LEU A 11 -18.53 -5.95 64.87
CA LEU A 11 -19.67 -5.05 64.77
C LEU A 11 -19.82 -4.08 65.97
N TYR A 12 -20.37 -2.90 65.71
CA TYR A 12 -21.10 -2.16 66.73
C TYR A 12 -22.43 -1.62 66.19
N ASN A 13 -23.51 -2.00 66.89
CA ASN A 13 -24.92 -1.59 66.75
C ASN A 13 -25.24 -0.50 67.79
N SER A 14 -26.04 0.52 67.43
CA SER A 14 -27.07 1.16 68.34
C SER A 14 -27.87 2.18 67.56
N LYS A 15 -29.09 2.01 67.32
CA LYS A 15 -30.38 2.22 68.02
C LYS A 15 -30.87 3.68 68.03
N HIS A 16 -32.10 3.83 67.43
CA HIS A 16 -33.27 4.67 67.75
C HIS A 16 -33.22 6.21 67.72
N SER A 17 -34.02 6.86 66.88
CA SER A 17 -35.40 7.29 67.29
C SER A 17 -36.12 8.14 66.23
N SER A 18 -37.38 7.77 65.96
CA SER A 18 -38.58 8.58 65.82
C SER A 18 -38.74 9.67 64.75
N THR A 19 -39.53 9.36 63.73
CA THR A 19 -40.78 9.96 63.24
C THR A 19 -40.95 11.49 63.24
N LEU A 20 -41.04 12.07 62.02
CA LEU A 20 -42.04 13.11 61.72
C LEU A 20 -42.39 13.02 60.20
N LEU A 21 -43.66 12.66 59.92
CA LEU A 21 -44.26 12.75 58.59
C LEU A 21 -44.56 14.24 58.31
N VAL A 22 -43.93 14.75 57.21
CA VAL A 22 -44.41 15.96 56.53
C VAL A 22 -44.66 15.61 55.09
N THR A 23 -45.91 15.44 54.71
CA THR A 23 -46.34 15.28 53.32
C THR A 23 -46.27 16.65 52.61
N THR A 24 -45.26 16.84 51.74
CA THR A 24 -45.27 17.91 50.76
C THR A 24 -45.35 17.31 49.38
N SER A 25 -46.51 17.52 48.74
CA SER A 25 -46.80 17.16 47.37
C SER A 25 -45.92 18.07 46.44
N ILE A 26 -44.86 17.52 45.88
CA ILE A 26 -44.10 18.20 44.82
C ILE A 26 -44.61 17.67 43.48
N ALA A 27 -45.31 18.54 42.75
CA ALA A 27 -45.67 18.32 41.37
C ALA A 27 -44.38 18.19 40.55
N ALA A 28 -44.04 16.98 40.10
CA ALA A 28 -42.91 16.74 39.18
C ALA A 28 -43.27 17.26 37.80
N LEU A 29 -42.79 18.45 37.46
CA LEU A 29 -42.66 18.89 36.07
C LEU A 29 -41.65 17.97 35.40
N GLY A 30 -42.14 17.06 34.59
CA GLY A 30 -41.33 16.18 33.74
C GLY A 30 -40.61 16.99 32.67
N ILE A 31 -39.41 17.46 32.97
CA ILE A 31 -38.44 17.91 31.94
C ILE A 31 -37.84 16.67 31.33
N SER A 32 -38.44 16.19 30.24
CA SER A 32 -37.80 15.20 29.38
C SER A 32 -36.62 15.87 28.67
N PHE A 33 -35.43 15.67 29.19
CA PHE A 33 -34.22 15.90 28.43
C PHE A 33 -34.22 14.92 27.24
N PRO A 34 -34.09 15.38 25.99
CA PRO A 34 -33.90 14.45 24.91
C PRO A 34 -32.59 13.70 25.23
N ALA A 35 -32.69 12.40 25.42
CA ALA A 35 -31.52 11.53 25.47
C ALA A 35 -30.75 11.81 24.16
N LYS A 36 -29.64 12.53 24.25
CA LYS A 36 -28.66 12.55 23.15
C LYS A 36 -28.36 11.08 22.90
N ALA A 37 -28.88 10.56 21.80
CA ALA A 37 -28.47 9.27 21.29
C ALA A 37 -26.95 9.33 21.23
N GLN A 38 -26.31 8.61 22.12
CA GLN A 38 -24.86 8.43 22.13
C GLN A 38 -24.57 7.82 20.78
N GLN A 39 -24.02 8.62 19.88
CA GLN A 39 -23.62 8.18 18.56
C GLN A 39 -22.54 7.12 18.85
N VAL A 40 -22.94 5.87 18.81
CA VAL A 40 -22.02 4.75 18.94
C VAL A 40 -21.07 4.92 17.77
N ASN A 41 -19.90 5.46 18.05
CA ASN A 41 -18.85 5.69 17.06
C ASN A 41 -18.28 4.31 16.73
N THR A 42 -19.05 3.55 15.94
CA THR A 42 -18.63 2.22 15.51
C THR A 42 -17.50 2.40 14.50
N GLN A 43 -16.29 2.15 14.95
CA GLN A 43 -15.12 2.09 14.07
C GLN A 43 -15.43 1.15 12.88
N PRO A 44 -15.18 1.57 11.61
CA PRO A 44 -15.46 0.75 10.46
C PRO A 44 -14.47 -0.40 10.35
N ASN A 45 -14.85 -1.48 9.69
CA ASN A 45 -13.90 -2.44 9.16
C ASN A 45 -13.16 -1.80 7.99
N ILE A 46 -11.92 -2.21 7.75
CA ILE A 46 -11.09 -1.67 6.67
C ILE A 46 -10.45 -2.82 5.91
N ILE A 47 -10.61 -2.83 4.60
CA ILE A 47 -9.88 -3.71 3.67
C ILE A 47 -8.99 -2.84 2.81
N LEU A 48 -7.68 -2.99 2.92
CA LEU A 48 -6.71 -2.45 1.99
C LEU A 48 -6.30 -3.56 1.02
N PHE A 49 -6.74 -3.45 -0.23
CA PHE A 49 -6.44 -4.37 -1.32
C PHE A 49 -5.28 -3.82 -2.14
N MET A 50 -4.09 -4.34 -1.91
CA MET A 50 -2.86 -3.93 -2.59
C MET A 50 -2.49 -4.94 -3.67
N VAL A 51 -2.21 -4.44 -4.86
CA VAL A 51 -1.74 -5.22 -6.01
C VAL A 51 -0.27 -4.93 -6.26
N ASP A 52 0.47 -5.91 -6.75
CA ASP A 52 1.90 -5.83 -7.01
C ASP A 52 2.15 -5.61 -8.51
N ASP A 53 2.92 -4.59 -8.87
CA ASP A 53 3.32 -4.28 -10.26
C ASP A 53 2.16 -4.00 -11.23
N MET A 54 1.01 -3.54 -10.78
CA MET A 54 -0.11 -3.23 -11.67
C MET A 54 0.01 -1.82 -12.25
N GLY A 55 0.09 -1.71 -13.56
CA GLY A 55 0.12 -0.43 -14.26
C GLY A 55 -1.20 0.34 -14.15
N TRP A 56 -1.12 1.67 -14.27
CA TRP A 56 -2.26 2.59 -14.16
C TRP A 56 -3.40 2.29 -15.14
N GLN A 57 -3.10 1.67 -16.30
CA GLN A 57 -4.08 1.30 -17.33
C GLN A 57 -4.16 -0.22 -17.54
N ASP A 58 -3.64 -1.03 -16.63
CA ASP A 58 -3.76 -2.50 -16.68
C ASP A 58 -5.14 -2.97 -16.14
N THR A 59 -6.21 -2.35 -16.65
CA THR A 59 -7.60 -2.52 -16.20
C THR A 59 -8.55 -2.13 -17.33
N SER A 60 -9.77 -2.67 -17.38
CA SER A 60 -10.83 -2.17 -18.27
C SER A 60 -11.38 -0.81 -17.82
N LEU A 61 -11.22 -0.46 -16.53
CA LEU A 61 -11.60 0.84 -15.98
C LEU A 61 -10.60 1.93 -16.42
N PRO A 62 -10.99 2.93 -17.23
CA PRO A 62 -10.06 3.97 -17.67
C PRO A 62 -9.76 4.96 -16.54
N PHE A 63 -8.50 5.06 -16.12
CA PHE A 63 -8.02 6.14 -15.24
C PHE A 63 -7.70 7.42 -16.01
N ALA A 64 -7.39 7.31 -17.32
CA ALA A 64 -7.32 8.45 -18.24
C ALA A 64 -8.73 8.97 -18.58
N ASP A 65 -8.80 10.14 -19.24
CA ASP A 65 -10.07 10.73 -19.67
C ASP A 65 -10.74 9.95 -20.81
N SER A 66 -10.00 9.04 -21.45
CA SER A 66 -10.50 8.19 -22.54
C SER A 66 -10.01 6.76 -22.38
N ILE A 67 -10.74 5.83 -22.99
CA ILE A 67 -10.37 4.41 -23.06
C ILE A 67 -9.12 4.26 -23.92
N THR A 68 -8.06 3.69 -23.34
CA THR A 68 -6.79 3.44 -24.03
C THR A 68 -6.76 2.05 -24.67
N ALA A 69 -5.72 1.76 -25.47
CA ALA A 69 -5.52 0.43 -26.05
C ALA A 69 -5.32 -0.64 -24.95
N ASN A 70 -4.68 -0.28 -23.83
CA ASN A 70 -4.50 -1.19 -22.71
C ASN A 70 -5.82 -1.54 -22.04
N ASN A 71 -6.72 -0.57 -21.81
CA ASN A 71 -8.04 -0.84 -21.22
C ASN A 71 -8.86 -1.86 -22.01
N ARG A 72 -8.66 -1.97 -23.33
CA ARG A 72 -9.38 -2.94 -24.18
C ARG A 72 -8.84 -4.36 -24.10
N LYS A 73 -7.65 -4.53 -23.53
CA LYS A 73 -7.03 -5.86 -23.37
C LYS A 73 -7.58 -6.64 -22.19
N TYR A 74 -7.99 -5.93 -21.14
CA TYR A 74 -8.30 -6.51 -19.83
C TYR A 74 -9.78 -6.47 -19.51
N ASP A 75 -10.22 -7.41 -18.66
CA ASP A 75 -11.54 -7.43 -18.05
C ASP A 75 -11.38 -7.33 -16.54
N THR A 76 -11.85 -6.22 -15.97
CA THR A 76 -11.79 -5.97 -14.53
C THR A 76 -13.14 -5.45 -14.01
N PRO A 77 -14.23 -6.25 -14.15
CA PRO A 77 -15.57 -5.83 -13.78
C PRO A 77 -15.73 -5.49 -12.30
N ASN A 78 -14.91 -6.06 -11.43
CA ASN A 78 -14.97 -5.78 -10.01
C ASN A 78 -14.26 -4.46 -9.64
N MET A 79 -13.21 -4.08 -10.36
CA MET A 79 -12.66 -2.72 -10.26
C MET A 79 -13.66 -1.68 -10.77
N GLU A 80 -14.37 -1.94 -11.87
CA GLU A 80 -15.45 -1.08 -12.38
C GLU A 80 -16.58 -0.96 -11.34
N ARG A 81 -16.99 -2.09 -10.72
CA ARG A 81 -17.97 -2.10 -9.64
C ARG A 81 -17.48 -1.27 -8.44
N LEU A 82 -16.24 -1.46 -7.99
CA LEU A 82 -15.68 -0.71 -6.87
C LEU A 82 -15.65 0.79 -7.17
N ALA A 83 -15.27 1.20 -8.39
CA ALA A 83 -15.26 2.59 -8.81
C ALA A 83 -16.68 3.18 -8.90
N SER A 84 -17.66 2.41 -9.39
CA SER A 84 -19.05 2.85 -9.45
C SER A 84 -19.66 3.05 -8.06
N GLU A 85 -19.20 2.32 -7.05
CA GLU A 85 -19.62 2.40 -5.65
C GLU A 85 -18.74 3.36 -4.82
N GLY A 86 -17.65 3.91 -5.38
CA GLY A 86 -16.64 4.69 -4.68
C GLY A 86 -16.16 5.93 -5.42
N MET A 87 -14.96 6.37 -5.04
CA MET A 87 -14.21 7.46 -5.66
C MET A 87 -12.89 6.92 -6.23
N MET A 88 -12.64 7.25 -7.49
CA MET A 88 -11.39 6.95 -8.18
C MET A 88 -10.47 8.17 -8.15
N PHE A 89 -9.18 7.96 -7.87
CA PHE A 89 -8.16 8.99 -7.96
C PHE A 89 -7.30 8.77 -9.21
N THR A 90 -7.27 9.75 -10.08
CA THR A 90 -6.47 9.69 -11.31
C THR A 90 -5.02 10.06 -11.08
N ASP A 91 -4.73 10.82 -10.01
CA ASP A 91 -3.43 11.36 -9.65
C ASP A 91 -2.89 10.72 -8.36
N ALA A 92 -3.00 9.40 -8.28
CA ALA A 92 -2.44 8.64 -7.16
C ALA A 92 -1.04 8.11 -7.48
N TYR A 93 -0.16 8.17 -6.51
CA TYR A 93 1.24 7.85 -6.67
C TYR A 93 1.74 6.86 -5.61
N ALA A 94 2.75 6.09 -6.01
CA ALA A 94 3.56 5.26 -5.13
C ALA A 94 5.06 5.54 -5.38
N THR A 95 5.95 4.69 -4.89
CA THR A 95 7.37 4.76 -5.24
C THR A 95 7.66 3.88 -6.46
N PRO A 96 8.84 3.99 -7.09
CA PRO A 96 9.11 3.27 -8.34
C PRO A 96 9.21 1.74 -8.19
N ILE A 97 9.34 1.22 -6.97
CA ILE A 97 9.46 -0.22 -6.68
C ILE A 97 8.83 -0.59 -5.34
N SER A 98 8.62 -1.89 -5.11
CA SER A 98 7.77 -2.43 -4.03
C SER A 98 8.23 -2.13 -2.60
N SER A 99 9.48 -2.46 -2.19
CA SER A 99 9.89 -2.28 -0.77
C SER A 99 9.78 -0.83 -0.29
N PRO A 100 10.28 0.18 -1.02
CA PRO A 100 10.10 1.57 -0.64
C PRO A 100 8.62 1.97 -0.47
N SER A 101 7.74 1.53 -1.38
CA SER A 101 6.30 1.81 -1.28
C SER A 101 5.68 1.20 -0.02
N ARG A 102 5.98 -0.07 0.23
CA ARG A 102 5.43 -0.79 1.38
C ARG A 102 5.98 -0.27 2.70
N CYS A 103 7.25 0.17 2.72
CA CYS A 103 7.83 0.88 3.86
C CYS A 103 7.17 2.26 4.06
N SER A 104 6.92 3.03 2.98
CA SER A 104 6.19 4.30 3.05
C SER A 104 4.77 4.12 3.59
N LEU A 105 4.04 3.09 3.11
CA LEU A 105 2.72 2.72 3.63
C LEU A 105 2.76 2.44 5.13
N MET A 106 3.67 1.57 5.57
CA MET A 106 3.75 1.10 6.96
C MET A 106 4.18 2.19 7.94
N THR A 107 4.98 3.15 7.49
CA THR A 107 5.61 4.16 8.36
C THR A 107 5.06 5.57 8.22
N GLY A 108 4.33 5.87 7.13
CA GLY A 108 3.91 7.23 6.78
C GLY A 108 5.06 8.16 6.39
N MET A 109 6.27 7.62 6.25
CA MET A 109 7.46 8.36 5.88
C MET A 109 7.66 8.31 4.36
N ASN A 110 8.14 9.40 3.79
CA ASN A 110 8.59 9.39 2.40
C ASN A 110 9.83 8.50 2.22
N MET A 111 9.99 7.86 1.05
CA MET A 111 11.12 6.98 0.74
C MET A 111 12.50 7.65 0.97
N ALA A 112 12.60 8.95 0.73
CA ALA A 112 13.82 9.72 0.99
C ALA A 112 14.18 9.79 2.48
N ARG A 113 13.18 9.74 3.38
CA ARG A 113 13.36 9.82 4.83
C ARG A 113 13.63 8.46 5.44
N HIS A 114 12.83 7.42 5.11
CA HIS A 114 13.07 6.09 5.67
C HIS A 114 14.28 5.38 5.03
N ARG A 115 14.79 5.88 3.92
CA ARG A 115 16.02 5.39 3.26
C ARG A 115 16.00 3.89 2.88
N VAL A 116 14.86 3.26 2.80
CA VAL A 116 14.66 1.99 2.11
C VAL A 116 14.37 2.37 0.67
N THR A 117 15.40 2.48 -0.15
CA THR A 117 15.30 3.08 -1.48
C THR A 117 15.44 2.08 -2.62
N ASN A 118 15.74 0.80 -2.29
CA ASN A 118 15.68 -0.32 -3.21
C ASN A 118 14.95 -1.51 -2.56
N TRP A 119 14.77 -2.63 -3.27
CA TRP A 119 14.12 -3.82 -2.74
C TRP A 119 15.02 -4.55 -1.74
N THR A 120 14.40 -5.17 -0.74
CA THR A 120 15.07 -5.88 0.36
C THR A 120 14.89 -7.38 0.19
N LEU A 121 15.87 -8.21 0.62
CA LEU A 121 15.71 -9.66 0.68
C LEU A 121 16.60 -10.31 1.72
N HIS A 122 17.92 -10.25 1.55
CA HIS A 122 18.87 -10.90 2.44
C HIS A 122 19.42 -9.92 3.47
N ARG A 123 19.52 -10.36 4.71
CA ARG A 123 20.09 -9.57 5.79
C ARG A 123 21.52 -9.13 5.44
N ASP A 124 21.80 -7.87 5.72
CA ASP A 124 23.11 -7.22 5.54
C ASP A 124 23.65 -7.28 4.10
N LYS A 125 22.73 -7.36 3.10
CA LYS A 125 23.08 -7.38 1.68
C LYS A 125 22.26 -6.36 0.89
N MET A 126 22.95 -5.47 0.22
CA MET A 126 22.35 -4.61 -0.79
C MET A 126 21.95 -5.44 -2.02
N THR A 127 20.85 -5.06 -2.64
CA THR A 127 20.31 -5.67 -3.87
C THR A 127 20.62 -4.86 -5.11
N ASP A 128 21.45 -3.84 -4.96
CA ASP A 128 21.81 -2.93 -6.04
C ASP A 128 22.68 -3.60 -7.10
N GLY A 129 22.45 -3.21 -8.35
CA GLY A 129 23.39 -3.41 -9.44
C GLY A 129 24.66 -2.58 -9.26
N LYS A 130 25.65 -2.80 -10.12
CA LYS A 130 26.93 -2.07 -10.14
C LYS A 130 27.05 -1.22 -11.39
N ARG A 131 27.71 -0.07 -11.25
CA ARG A 131 28.08 0.79 -12.38
C ARG A 131 29.43 1.44 -12.10
N ASP A 132 30.34 1.39 -13.08
CA ASP A 132 31.65 2.00 -12.97
C ASP A 132 31.53 3.52 -12.74
N GLY A 133 32.39 4.05 -11.88
CA GLY A 133 32.37 5.46 -11.51
C GLY A 133 31.18 5.91 -10.65
N VAL A 134 30.41 4.98 -10.09
CA VAL A 134 29.30 5.28 -9.18
C VAL A 134 29.48 4.57 -7.85
N THR A 135 29.56 5.35 -6.77
CA THR A 135 29.46 4.83 -5.40
C THR A 135 28.05 5.05 -4.90
N LEU A 136 27.35 3.96 -4.62
CA LEU A 136 25.98 3.99 -4.09
C LEU A 136 25.96 4.41 -2.62
N PRO A 137 24.87 5.04 -2.16
CA PRO A 137 24.71 5.37 -0.75
C PRO A 137 24.47 4.12 0.10
N ASP A 138 24.87 4.21 1.37
CA ASP A 138 24.54 3.22 2.39
C ASP A 138 23.08 3.40 2.84
N TRP A 139 22.16 2.63 2.26
CA TRP A 139 20.75 2.71 2.52
C TRP A 139 20.25 1.65 3.52
N ASN A 140 18.98 1.68 3.94
CA ASN A 140 18.43 0.76 4.92
C ASN A 140 17.94 -0.56 4.29
N TYR A 141 18.87 -1.35 3.78
CA TYR A 141 18.59 -2.60 3.05
C TYR A 141 18.04 -3.73 3.92
N ASN A 142 18.07 -3.59 5.23
CA ASN A 142 17.37 -4.48 6.15
C ASN A 142 15.91 -4.05 6.40
N GLY A 143 15.46 -2.94 5.79
CA GLY A 143 14.08 -2.49 5.80
C GLY A 143 13.68 -1.67 7.02
N ILE A 144 12.52 -1.96 7.59
CA ILE A 144 11.97 -1.27 8.76
C ILE A 144 11.90 -2.18 9.98
N ALA A 145 11.96 -1.57 11.18
CA ALA A 145 11.80 -2.28 12.46
C ALA A 145 11.04 -1.41 13.46
N GLN A 146 10.13 -1.99 14.25
CA GLN A 146 9.50 -1.30 15.37
C GLN A 146 10.34 -1.39 16.66
N SER A 147 11.11 -2.46 16.79
CA SER A 147 11.95 -2.75 17.97
C SER A 147 13.27 -3.37 17.54
N GLY A 148 14.18 -3.48 18.51
CA GLY A 148 15.51 -4.05 18.27
C GLY A 148 16.51 -3.02 17.69
N ASN A 149 17.77 -3.46 17.56
CA ASN A 149 18.89 -2.68 17.02
C ASN A 149 19.54 -3.47 15.88
N VAL A 150 18.84 -3.56 14.76
CA VAL A 150 19.40 -4.12 13.52
C VAL A 150 19.97 -2.97 12.71
N ALA A 151 21.23 -3.07 12.30
CA ALA A 151 21.86 -2.09 11.43
C ALA A 151 21.07 -1.96 10.11
N HIS A 152 21.20 -0.83 9.43
CA HIS A 152 20.56 -0.59 8.14
C HIS A 152 19.04 -0.84 8.14
N THR A 153 18.37 -0.50 9.27
CA THR A 153 16.92 -0.46 9.39
C THR A 153 16.45 0.94 9.79
N THR A 154 15.24 1.29 9.37
CA THR A 154 14.53 2.46 9.87
C THR A 154 13.63 2.06 11.03
N LYS A 155 13.78 2.73 12.17
CA LYS A 155 12.85 2.56 13.31
C LYS A 155 11.59 3.37 13.11
N ALA A 156 10.44 2.70 13.15
CA ALA A 156 9.14 3.33 13.03
C ALA A 156 8.04 2.47 13.64
N ILE A 157 7.03 3.09 14.18
CA ILE A 157 5.78 2.42 14.59
C ILE A 157 4.83 2.39 13.40
N SER A 158 4.33 1.21 13.05
CA SER A 158 3.37 1.05 11.96
C SER A 158 2.00 1.61 12.33
N PHE A 159 1.23 2.06 11.34
CA PHE A 159 -0.18 2.40 11.58
C PHE A 159 -0.99 1.18 12.05
N VAL A 160 -0.60 -0.02 11.63
CA VAL A 160 -1.28 -1.27 12.03
C VAL A 160 -1.15 -1.51 13.54
N GLN A 161 0.03 -1.24 14.12
CA GLN A 161 0.19 -1.29 15.57
C GLN A 161 -0.76 -0.32 16.29
N LEU A 162 -1.00 0.86 15.71
CA LEU A 162 -1.93 1.83 16.27
C LEU A 162 -3.39 1.39 16.11
N LEU A 163 -3.75 0.76 14.98
CA LEU A 163 -5.06 0.13 14.79
C LEU A 163 -5.28 -0.99 15.82
N LYS A 164 -4.31 -1.88 16.01
CA LYS A 164 -4.37 -2.94 17.02
C LYS A 164 -4.57 -2.37 18.42
N ASN A 165 -3.80 -1.35 18.80
CA ASN A 165 -3.95 -0.67 20.09
C ASN A 165 -5.32 -0.01 20.27
N ALA A 166 -5.99 0.34 19.17
CA ALA A 166 -7.35 0.88 19.15
C ALA A 166 -8.45 -0.20 19.10
N GLY A 167 -8.09 -1.47 19.23
CA GLY A 167 -9.01 -2.59 19.32
C GLY A 167 -9.36 -3.28 18.00
N TYR A 168 -8.67 -2.99 16.91
CA TYR A 168 -8.83 -3.73 15.65
C TYR A 168 -8.22 -5.12 15.74
N HIS A 169 -8.92 -6.11 15.18
CA HIS A 169 -8.34 -7.39 14.81
C HIS A 169 -7.64 -7.26 13.44
N THR A 170 -6.34 -7.48 13.39
CA THR A 170 -5.49 -7.10 12.26
C THR A 170 -4.98 -8.31 11.50
N ILE A 171 -5.26 -8.38 10.20
CA ILE A 171 -4.98 -9.53 9.33
C ILE A 171 -4.09 -9.10 8.18
N HIS A 172 -2.97 -9.76 8.03
CA HIS A 172 -2.09 -9.69 6.85
C HIS A 172 -2.29 -10.93 5.98
N CYS A 173 -2.47 -10.76 4.68
CA CYS A 173 -2.56 -11.86 3.72
C CYS A 173 -1.77 -11.53 2.44
N GLY A 174 -0.75 -12.32 2.15
CA GLY A 174 0.07 -12.19 0.95
C GLY A 174 1.45 -11.55 1.19
N LYS A 175 1.90 -10.71 0.26
CA LYS A 175 3.24 -10.10 0.24
C LYS A 175 3.43 -9.04 1.34
N ALA A 176 4.48 -9.18 2.14
CA ALA A 176 4.92 -8.18 3.12
C ALA A 176 6.01 -7.25 2.55
N HIS A 177 7.22 -7.75 2.38
CA HIS A 177 8.33 -7.11 1.66
C HIS A 177 8.74 -5.72 2.19
N TRP A 178 8.79 -5.54 3.51
CA TRP A 178 9.30 -4.31 4.13
C TRP A 178 10.52 -4.53 5.03
N GLY A 179 11.15 -5.70 4.94
CA GLY A 179 12.38 -6.02 5.63
C GLY A 179 13.03 -7.30 5.11
N ALA A 180 14.32 -7.47 5.43
CA ALA A 180 15.10 -8.61 4.98
C ALA A 180 14.85 -9.86 5.84
N ILE A 181 15.21 -11.04 5.33
CA ILE A 181 15.22 -12.32 6.05
C ILE A 181 16.03 -12.17 7.34
N ASP A 182 15.61 -12.81 8.42
CA ASP A 182 16.23 -12.76 9.76
C ASP A 182 16.28 -11.33 10.36
N THR A 183 15.39 -10.45 9.94
CA THR A 183 15.19 -9.12 10.53
C THR A 183 13.77 -8.95 11.06
N PRO A 184 13.48 -7.98 11.95
CA PRO A 184 12.12 -7.75 12.42
C PRO A 184 11.12 -7.49 11.29
N GLY A 185 11.58 -6.90 10.17
CA GLY A 185 10.75 -6.58 9.00
C GLY A 185 10.28 -7.79 8.18
N GLU A 186 10.79 -8.98 8.45
CA GLU A 186 10.36 -10.21 7.78
C GLU A 186 8.95 -10.63 8.18
N ASN A 187 8.59 -10.48 9.47
CA ASN A 187 7.35 -10.99 10.01
C ASN A 187 6.33 -9.88 10.27
N PRO A 188 5.19 -9.86 9.55
CA PRO A 188 4.09 -8.92 9.79
C PRO A 188 3.61 -8.82 11.23
N CYS A 189 3.65 -9.90 12.00
CA CYS A 189 3.21 -9.87 13.40
C CYS A 189 4.05 -8.92 14.27
N HIS A 190 5.30 -8.63 13.89
CA HIS A 190 6.13 -7.64 14.57
C HIS A 190 5.69 -6.19 14.33
N PHE A 191 4.74 -5.98 13.41
CA PHE A 191 4.19 -4.68 13.04
C PHE A 191 2.72 -4.49 13.45
N GLY A 192 2.22 -5.34 14.36
CA GLY A 192 0.89 -5.22 14.92
C GLY A 192 -0.18 -6.05 14.23
N PHE A 193 0.17 -6.93 13.30
CA PHE A 193 -0.78 -7.90 12.77
C PHE A 193 -0.99 -9.05 13.77
N ASP A 194 -2.25 -9.43 14.00
CA ASP A 194 -2.64 -10.59 14.81
C ASP A 194 -2.53 -11.88 14.01
N VAL A 195 -2.80 -11.80 12.71
CA VAL A 195 -2.76 -12.92 11.78
C VAL A 195 -1.83 -12.59 10.63
N ASN A 196 -0.91 -13.51 10.31
CA ASN A 196 -0.05 -13.45 9.14
C ASN A 196 -0.30 -14.67 8.24
N ILE A 197 -0.79 -14.44 7.03
CA ILE A 197 -0.99 -15.45 6.01
C ILE A 197 0.05 -15.19 4.92
N THR A 198 1.04 -16.05 4.79
CA THR A 198 2.11 -16.05 3.77
C THR A 198 3.09 -14.86 3.76
N GLY A 199 2.93 -13.87 4.63
CA GLY A 199 3.81 -12.69 4.63
C GLY A 199 5.22 -13.02 5.10
N THR A 200 6.22 -12.69 4.25
CA THR A 200 7.66 -12.88 4.51
C THR A 200 8.47 -11.71 3.94
N ALA A 201 9.80 -11.81 4.03
CA ALA A 201 10.73 -10.89 3.38
C ALA A 201 10.68 -10.95 1.84
N ALA A 202 10.09 -11.99 1.25
CA ALA A 202 10.08 -12.19 -0.19
C ALA A 202 9.27 -11.12 -0.93
N GLY A 203 9.90 -10.51 -1.92
CA GLY A 203 9.30 -9.46 -2.76
C GLY A 203 8.50 -9.97 -3.96
N GLY A 204 8.44 -11.26 -4.16
CA GLY A 204 7.70 -11.96 -5.20
C GLY A 204 7.45 -13.39 -4.77
N LEU A 205 7.00 -14.22 -5.68
CA LEU A 205 6.78 -15.64 -5.43
C LEU A 205 7.56 -16.51 -6.44
N ALA A 206 7.90 -17.73 -6.05
CA ALA A 206 8.61 -18.66 -6.92
C ALA A 206 7.73 -19.13 -8.09
N THR A 207 6.45 -19.33 -7.85
CA THR A 207 5.42 -19.69 -8.84
C THR A 207 4.02 -19.53 -8.24
N TYR A 208 3.03 -19.22 -9.10
CA TYR A 208 1.60 -19.21 -8.72
C TYR A 208 0.97 -20.60 -8.72
N LEU A 209 1.68 -21.63 -9.21
CA LEU A 209 1.13 -22.93 -9.49
C LEU A 209 1.18 -23.85 -8.26
N SER A 210 0.02 -24.36 -7.85
CA SER A 210 -0.09 -25.38 -6.78
C SER A 210 0.55 -26.71 -7.17
N GLU A 211 0.64 -27.02 -8.45
CA GLU A 211 1.31 -28.21 -8.99
C GLU A 211 2.84 -28.16 -8.76
N ARG A 212 3.37 -26.97 -8.51
CA ARG A 212 4.76 -26.72 -8.09
C ARG A 212 4.86 -26.38 -6.60
N ASN A 213 3.81 -26.68 -5.82
CA ASN A 213 3.74 -26.42 -4.37
C ASN A 213 4.11 -24.98 -4.01
N TYR A 214 3.80 -24.00 -4.89
CA TYR A 214 4.15 -22.57 -4.73
C TYR A 214 5.63 -22.34 -4.42
N GLY A 215 6.53 -23.19 -4.93
CA GLY A 215 7.97 -23.08 -4.75
C GLY A 215 8.58 -23.99 -3.67
N PHE A 216 7.84 -24.98 -3.20
CA PHE A 216 8.36 -26.00 -2.29
C PHE A 216 8.58 -27.34 -3.01
N THR A 217 9.54 -28.12 -2.52
CA THR A 217 9.68 -29.53 -2.90
C THR A 217 8.54 -30.35 -2.29
N LYS A 218 8.39 -31.60 -2.69
CA LYS A 218 7.39 -32.53 -2.10
C LYS A 218 7.65 -32.77 -0.61
N GLU A 219 8.91 -32.67 -0.18
CA GLU A 219 9.36 -32.85 1.20
C GLU A 219 9.22 -31.55 2.04
N GLY A 220 8.63 -30.49 1.49
CA GLY A 220 8.38 -29.22 2.18
C GLY A 220 9.63 -28.33 2.32
N LYS A 221 10.67 -28.51 1.48
CA LYS A 221 11.83 -27.62 1.46
C LYS A 221 11.61 -26.49 0.44
N PRO A 222 11.90 -25.21 0.78
CA PRO A 222 11.80 -24.13 -0.17
C PRO A 222 12.85 -24.29 -1.29
N THR A 223 12.45 -24.11 -2.53
CA THR A 223 13.35 -24.13 -3.69
C THR A 223 14.11 -22.83 -3.88
N SER A 224 13.61 -21.76 -3.28
CA SER A 224 14.21 -20.43 -3.30
C SER A 224 13.65 -19.57 -2.15
N PRO A 225 14.24 -18.40 -1.85
CA PRO A 225 13.67 -17.44 -0.88
C PRO A 225 12.27 -16.94 -1.24
N PHE A 226 11.80 -17.20 -2.45
CA PHE A 226 10.50 -16.77 -2.97
C PHE A 226 9.40 -17.85 -2.84
N ALA A 227 9.67 -18.99 -2.19
CA ALA A 227 8.65 -19.99 -1.87
C ALA A 227 7.61 -19.39 -0.87
N ILE A 228 6.31 -19.62 -1.14
CA ILE A 228 5.23 -19.06 -0.31
C ILE A 228 4.82 -20.09 0.75
N PRO A 229 5.09 -19.86 2.05
CA PRO A 229 4.69 -20.76 3.12
C PRO A 229 3.20 -20.62 3.47
N GLY A 230 2.65 -21.60 4.18
CA GLY A 230 1.29 -21.54 4.74
C GLY A 230 0.16 -21.86 3.77
N LEU A 231 0.47 -22.35 2.56
CA LEU A 231 -0.50 -22.78 1.57
C LEU A 231 -0.41 -24.29 1.26
N GLU A 232 0.15 -25.09 2.18
CA GLU A 232 0.44 -26.50 2.00
C GLU A 232 -0.82 -27.31 1.66
N ARG A 233 -1.98 -26.94 2.20
CA ARG A 233 -3.27 -27.60 1.93
C ARG A 233 -3.74 -27.51 0.47
N TYR A 234 -3.15 -26.59 -0.29
CA TYR A 234 -3.48 -26.38 -1.71
C TYR A 234 -2.48 -27.03 -2.67
N TRP A 235 -1.41 -27.64 -2.18
CA TRP A 235 -0.40 -28.26 -3.04
C TRP A 235 -1.00 -29.34 -3.95
N GLY A 236 -0.68 -29.28 -5.23
CA GLY A 236 -1.17 -30.21 -6.23
C GLY A 236 -2.66 -30.15 -6.56
N THR A 237 -3.41 -29.16 -6.05
CA THR A 237 -4.87 -29.08 -6.22
C THR A 237 -5.32 -28.40 -7.50
N GLY A 238 -4.44 -27.77 -8.27
CA GLY A 238 -4.80 -26.90 -9.40
C GLY A 238 -5.25 -25.49 -8.98
N ILE A 239 -5.29 -25.16 -7.67
CA ILE A 239 -5.70 -23.85 -7.19
C ILE A 239 -4.52 -22.87 -7.35
N PHE A 240 -4.76 -21.77 -8.06
CA PHE A 240 -3.79 -20.74 -8.31
C PHE A 240 -3.51 -19.91 -7.04
N ALA A 241 -2.28 -19.43 -6.83
CA ALA A 241 -1.90 -18.74 -5.57
C ALA A 241 -2.80 -17.56 -5.22
N THR A 242 -3.23 -16.76 -6.22
CA THR A 242 -4.17 -15.66 -6.03
C THR A 242 -5.51 -16.13 -5.45
N GLU A 243 -6.02 -17.27 -5.93
CA GLU A 243 -7.25 -17.89 -5.42
C GLU A 243 -7.05 -18.44 -4.00
N ALA A 244 -5.92 -19.14 -3.76
CA ALA A 244 -5.61 -19.69 -2.43
C ALA A 244 -5.55 -18.57 -1.37
N LEU A 245 -4.86 -17.48 -1.67
CA LEU A 245 -4.78 -16.31 -0.79
C LEU A 245 -6.17 -15.70 -0.52
N THR A 246 -7.03 -15.63 -1.54
CA THR A 246 -8.41 -15.12 -1.40
C THR A 246 -9.22 -15.99 -0.45
N GLN A 247 -9.13 -17.32 -0.60
CA GLN A 247 -9.82 -18.27 0.26
C GLN A 247 -9.32 -18.17 1.71
N GLU A 248 -8.01 -18.03 1.93
CA GLU A 248 -7.43 -17.85 3.26
C GLU A 248 -7.87 -16.53 3.89
N ALA A 249 -7.88 -15.43 3.11
CA ALA A 249 -8.36 -14.14 3.60
C ALA A 249 -9.82 -14.19 4.04
N ILE A 250 -10.70 -14.79 3.23
CA ILE A 250 -12.11 -14.97 3.57
C ILE A 250 -12.27 -15.87 4.80
N ALA A 251 -11.51 -16.96 4.92
CA ALA A 251 -11.53 -17.82 6.09
C ALA A 251 -11.08 -17.08 7.38
N ALA A 252 -10.09 -16.19 7.27
CA ALA A 252 -9.66 -15.34 8.39
C ALA A 252 -10.74 -14.30 8.76
N LEU A 253 -11.39 -13.69 7.77
CA LEU A 253 -12.50 -12.76 7.98
C LEU A 253 -13.73 -13.45 8.62
N GLU A 254 -14.06 -14.69 8.25
CA GLU A 254 -15.12 -15.48 8.89
C GLU A 254 -14.82 -15.76 10.37
N LYS A 255 -13.55 -15.91 10.74
CA LYS A 255 -13.13 -16.00 12.14
C LYS A 255 -13.23 -14.64 12.83
N ALA A 256 -12.74 -13.57 12.19
CA ALA A 256 -12.76 -12.21 12.72
C ALA A 256 -14.17 -11.71 12.99
N LYS A 257 -15.14 -12.04 12.11
CA LYS A 257 -16.57 -11.70 12.28
C LYS A 257 -17.17 -12.17 13.59
N LYS A 258 -16.62 -13.22 14.21
CA LYS A 258 -17.10 -13.75 15.50
C LYS A 258 -16.71 -12.88 16.70
N TYR A 259 -15.74 -11.99 16.53
CA TYR A 259 -15.33 -11.04 17.56
C TYR A 259 -16.17 -9.76 17.45
N ASP A 260 -16.47 -9.13 18.58
CA ASP A 260 -17.13 -7.82 18.58
C ASP A 260 -16.10 -6.69 18.46
N GLN A 261 -15.21 -6.81 17.47
CA GLN A 261 -14.13 -5.89 17.15
C GLN A 261 -14.18 -5.50 15.67
N PRO A 262 -13.76 -4.29 15.30
CA PRO A 262 -13.52 -3.98 13.90
C PRO A 262 -12.32 -4.80 13.41
N PHE A 263 -12.30 -5.15 12.14
CA PHE A 263 -11.14 -5.78 11.52
C PHE A 263 -10.44 -4.84 10.54
N TYR A 264 -9.14 -5.04 10.41
CA TYR A 264 -8.31 -4.51 9.35
C TYR A 264 -7.71 -5.68 8.57
N LEU A 265 -8.04 -5.79 7.28
CA LEU A 265 -7.41 -6.75 6.37
C LEU A 265 -6.47 -6.00 5.42
N TYR A 266 -5.19 -6.33 5.45
CA TYR A 266 -4.24 -5.99 4.40
C TYR A 266 -4.15 -7.17 3.44
N MET A 267 -4.99 -7.13 2.37
CA MET A 267 -4.96 -8.09 1.27
C MET A 267 -3.90 -7.64 0.28
N SER A 268 -2.70 -8.19 0.39
CA SER A 268 -1.51 -7.80 -0.34
C SER A 268 -1.12 -8.90 -1.33
N HIS A 269 -1.73 -8.86 -2.53
CA HIS A 269 -1.46 -9.86 -3.54
C HIS A 269 -0.02 -9.83 -4.05
N TYR A 270 0.48 -11.00 -4.47
CA TYR A 270 1.67 -11.10 -5.33
C TYR A 270 1.34 -10.82 -6.80
N ALA A 271 0.08 -11.02 -7.21
CA ALA A 271 -0.38 -10.65 -8.55
C ALA A 271 -0.30 -9.12 -8.72
N VAL A 272 0.21 -8.62 -9.84
CA VAL A 272 0.53 -9.27 -11.09
C VAL A 272 2.06 -9.39 -11.32
N HIS A 273 2.84 -9.50 -10.25
CA HIS A 273 4.32 -9.62 -10.27
C HIS A 273 4.78 -10.91 -10.97
N VAL A 274 5.98 -10.88 -11.50
CA VAL A 274 6.64 -12.07 -12.08
C VAL A 274 6.85 -13.18 -11.02
N PRO A 275 6.88 -14.47 -11.44
CA PRO A 275 6.73 -14.99 -12.79
C PRO A 275 5.31 -14.81 -13.33
N ILE A 276 5.18 -14.64 -14.65
CA ILE A 276 3.86 -14.51 -15.30
C ILE A 276 3.33 -15.93 -15.61
N ASP A 277 2.94 -16.65 -14.57
CA ASP A 277 2.28 -17.95 -14.73
C ASP A 277 0.86 -17.77 -15.28
N ARG A 278 0.38 -18.78 -15.99
CA ARG A 278 -0.94 -18.77 -16.64
C ARG A 278 -2.02 -19.17 -15.64
N ASP A 279 -2.92 -18.27 -15.30
CA ASP A 279 -4.14 -18.64 -14.58
C ASP A 279 -5.12 -19.27 -15.57
N MET A 280 -5.19 -20.58 -15.55
CA MET A 280 -5.99 -21.36 -16.52
C MET A 280 -7.49 -21.13 -16.43
N ARG A 281 -7.99 -20.48 -15.39
CA ARG A 281 -9.39 -20.06 -15.31
C ARG A 281 -9.72 -18.97 -16.34
N PHE A 282 -8.74 -18.13 -16.71
CA PHE A 282 -8.92 -16.95 -17.57
C PHE A 282 -8.05 -16.98 -18.83
N TYR A 283 -6.87 -17.59 -18.79
CA TYR A 283 -5.90 -17.62 -19.88
C TYR A 283 -6.50 -18.04 -21.24
N PRO A 284 -7.33 -19.12 -21.34
CA PRO A 284 -7.91 -19.53 -22.63
C PRO A 284 -8.78 -18.44 -23.27
N THR A 285 -9.53 -17.67 -22.46
CA THR A 285 -10.38 -16.58 -22.94
C THR A 285 -9.56 -15.49 -23.61
N TYR A 286 -8.44 -15.09 -23.01
CA TYR A 286 -7.56 -14.06 -23.58
C TYR A 286 -6.81 -14.56 -24.83
N ARG A 287 -6.44 -15.84 -24.87
CA ARG A 287 -5.88 -16.46 -26.09
C ARG A 287 -6.90 -16.45 -27.23
N ALA A 288 -8.16 -16.79 -26.96
CA ALA A 288 -9.23 -16.76 -27.96
C ALA A 288 -9.52 -15.36 -28.51
N ARG A 289 -9.21 -14.30 -27.75
CA ARG A 289 -9.29 -12.89 -28.20
C ARG A 289 -8.08 -12.45 -29.04
N GLY A 290 -7.12 -13.33 -29.27
CA GLY A 290 -5.94 -13.06 -30.11
C GLY A 290 -4.76 -12.41 -29.39
N LEU A 291 -4.75 -12.32 -28.04
CA LEU A 291 -3.57 -11.89 -27.31
C LEU A 291 -2.46 -12.94 -27.48
N SER A 292 -1.20 -12.48 -27.54
CA SER A 292 -0.03 -13.36 -27.49
C SER A 292 -0.01 -14.22 -26.23
N GLU A 293 0.84 -15.23 -26.18
CA GLU A 293 0.96 -16.09 -24.98
C GLU A 293 1.35 -15.29 -23.73
N LYS A 294 2.29 -14.35 -23.85
CA LYS A 294 2.74 -13.53 -22.71
C LYS A 294 1.67 -12.55 -22.25
N GLU A 295 1.06 -11.82 -23.17
CA GLU A 295 0.02 -10.85 -22.83
C GLU A 295 -1.26 -11.55 -22.32
N ALA A 296 -1.61 -12.74 -22.84
CA ALA A 296 -2.72 -13.53 -22.31
C ALA A 296 -2.42 -14.06 -20.90
N ALA A 297 -1.17 -14.46 -20.62
CA ALA A 297 -0.76 -14.86 -19.28
C ALA A 297 -0.85 -13.69 -18.30
N TYR A 298 -0.33 -12.52 -18.68
CA TYR A 298 -0.42 -11.30 -17.87
C TYR A 298 -1.89 -10.88 -17.62
N ALA A 299 -2.71 -10.89 -18.68
CA ALA A 299 -4.14 -10.59 -18.56
C ALA A 299 -4.89 -11.59 -17.66
N SER A 300 -4.45 -12.85 -17.64
CA SER A 300 -5.03 -13.85 -16.75
C SER A 300 -4.72 -13.60 -15.27
N LEU A 301 -3.52 -13.07 -14.95
CA LEU A 301 -3.19 -12.63 -13.59
C LEU A 301 -4.06 -11.46 -13.16
N ILE A 302 -4.29 -10.47 -14.05
CA ILE A 302 -5.17 -9.33 -13.79
C ILE A 302 -6.60 -9.82 -13.52
N ALA A 303 -7.14 -10.71 -14.36
CA ALA A 303 -8.49 -11.24 -14.17
C ALA A 303 -8.62 -12.04 -12.87
N GLY A 304 -7.60 -12.83 -12.49
CA GLY A 304 -7.57 -13.56 -11.22
C GLY A 304 -7.55 -12.62 -10.01
N MET A 305 -6.81 -11.52 -10.10
CA MET A 305 -6.76 -10.47 -9.09
C MET A 305 -8.10 -9.74 -8.99
N ASP A 306 -8.71 -9.36 -10.11
CA ASP A 306 -10.03 -8.71 -10.13
C ASP A 306 -11.13 -9.63 -9.55
N LYS A 307 -11.08 -10.93 -9.88
CA LYS A 307 -11.98 -11.91 -9.25
C LYS A 307 -11.81 -11.92 -7.73
N SER A 308 -10.58 -11.89 -7.22
CA SER A 308 -10.31 -11.82 -5.77
C SER A 308 -10.95 -10.59 -5.12
N LEU A 309 -10.84 -9.43 -5.78
CA LEU A 309 -11.52 -8.21 -5.32
C LEU A 309 -13.04 -8.41 -5.26
N GLY A 310 -13.62 -9.02 -6.31
CA GLY A 310 -15.05 -9.35 -6.36
C GLY A 310 -15.49 -10.29 -5.24
N ASP A 311 -14.74 -11.35 -4.99
CA ASP A 311 -15.03 -12.33 -3.95
C ASP A 311 -15.04 -11.69 -2.54
N LEU A 312 -14.09 -10.77 -2.26
CA LEU A 312 -14.06 -10.02 -1.01
C LEU A 312 -15.23 -9.01 -0.91
N MET A 313 -15.56 -8.29 -2.00
CA MET A 313 -16.72 -7.39 -2.03
C MET A 313 -18.03 -8.15 -1.81
N ASP A 314 -18.16 -9.32 -2.41
CA ASP A 314 -19.33 -10.19 -2.26
C ASP A 314 -19.43 -10.78 -0.85
N TRP A 315 -18.28 -11.16 -0.27
CA TRP A 315 -18.25 -11.58 1.13
C TRP A 315 -18.71 -10.45 2.05
N VAL A 316 -18.20 -9.23 1.90
CA VAL A 316 -18.63 -8.06 2.69
C VAL A 316 -20.14 -7.83 2.58
N ALA A 317 -20.70 -7.95 1.37
CA ALA A 317 -22.14 -7.74 1.13
C ALA A 317 -23.02 -8.82 1.79
N LYS A 318 -22.53 -10.07 1.84
CA LYS A 318 -23.30 -11.24 2.34
C LYS A 318 -23.04 -11.55 3.81
N ALA A 319 -21.96 -11.06 4.40
CA ALA A 319 -21.51 -11.46 5.74
C ALA A 319 -22.38 -10.96 6.89
N GLY A 320 -23.33 -10.05 6.65
CA GLY A 320 -24.18 -9.48 7.69
C GLY A 320 -23.40 -8.72 8.75
N LEU A 321 -22.40 -7.95 8.34
CA LEU A 321 -21.51 -7.22 9.23
C LEU A 321 -22.26 -6.11 9.96
N LYS A 322 -22.06 -6.00 11.28
CA LYS A 322 -22.63 -4.92 12.11
C LYS A 322 -21.99 -3.56 11.84
N ARG A 323 -20.74 -3.57 11.33
CA ARG A 323 -19.91 -2.39 11.08
C ARG A 323 -19.81 -2.12 9.60
N GLU A 324 -19.80 -0.85 9.23
CA GLU A 324 -19.46 -0.41 7.87
C GLU A 324 -18.07 -0.92 7.47
N THR A 325 -17.90 -1.26 6.20
CA THR A 325 -16.60 -1.73 5.68
C THR A 325 -16.11 -0.79 4.59
N ILE A 326 -14.92 -0.24 4.81
CA ILE A 326 -14.19 0.57 3.84
C ILE A 326 -13.33 -0.37 2.98
N ILE A 327 -13.37 -0.18 1.66
CA ILE A 327 -12.53 -0.93 0.72
C ILE A 327 -11.65 0.07 -0.03
N ILE A 328 -10.34 -0.13 0.01
CA ILE A 328 -9.33 0.67 -0.67
C ILE A 328 -8.56 -0.24 -1.61
N PHE A 329 -8.47 0.14 -2.88
CA PHE A 329 -7.68 -0.54 -3.91
C PHE A 329 -6.49 0.33 -4.31
N MET A 330 -5.28 -0.25 -4.37
CA MET A 330 -4.07 0.45 -4.82
C MET A 330 -3.03 -0.54 -5.37
N SER A 331 -2.20 -0.10 -6.34
CA SER A 331 -0.95 -0.78 -6.69
C SER A 331 0.23 -0.18 -5.93
N ASP A 332 1.26 -0.98 -5.67
CA ASP A 332 2.45 -0.55 -4.92
C ASP A 332 3.50 0.18 -5.77
N ASN A 333 3.47 0.01 -7.08
CA ASN A 333 4.25 0.76 -8.09
C ASN A 333 3.61 0.57 -9.47
N GLY A 334 4.15 1.25 -10.46
CA GLY A 334 3.70 1.10 -11.84
C GLY A 334 4.05 -0.27 -12.44
N GLY A 335 3.41 -0.60 -13.55
CA GLY A 335 3.53 -1.90 -14.21
C GLY A 335 4.92 -2.16 -14.78
N LEU A 336 5.28 -3.43 -14.90
CA LEU A 336 6.55 -3.86 -15.51
C LEU A 336 6.56 -3.51 -17.01
N ALA A 337 7.60 -2.77 -17.44
CA ALA A 337 7.77 -2.33 -18.81
C ALA A 337 9.22 -2.46 -19.33
N SER A 338 10.13 -2.96 -18.51
CA SER A 338 11.58 -3.03 -18.79
C SER A 338 12.06 -4.39 -19.30
N SER A 339 11.15 -5.37 -19.50
CA SER A 339 11.53 -6.72 -19.89
C SER A 339 10.64 -7.29 -20.99
N SER A 340 11.24 -7.62 -22.14
CA SER A 340 10.58 -8.39 -23.21
C SER A 340 10.45 -9.89 -22.90
N TYR A 341 11.11 -10.36 -21.85
CA TYR A 341 11.01 -11.76 -21.43
C TYR A 341 9.60 -12.07 -20.90
N TRP A 342 9.04 -11.15 -20.11
CA TRP A 342 7.76 -11.33 -19.45
C TRP A 342 6.56 -10.74 -20.20
N ARG A 343 6.77 -9.63 -20.91
CA ARG A 343 5.72 -8.89 -21.63
C ARG A 343 6.12 -8.67 -23.08
N ASP A 344 5.13 -8.67 -23.98
CA ASP A 344 5.32 -8.31 -25.38
C ASP A 344 5.20 -6.80 -25.60
N GLY A 345 5.51 -6.38 -26.83
CA GLY A 345 5.51 -4.98 -27.23
C GLY A 345 6.89 -4.34 -27.13
N GLU A 346 6.96 -3.08 -27.52
CA GLU A 346 8.16 -2.27 -27.42
C GLU A 346 8.46 -1.97 -25.95
N LEU A 347 9.73 -2.11 -25.55
CA LEU A 347 10.15 -1.85 -24.17
C LEU A 347 9.80 -0.42 -23.76
N TYR A 348 9.41 -0.25 -22.51
CA TYR A 348 9.03 1.02 -21.87
C TYR A 348 7.71 1.63 -22.37
N THR A 349 6.93 0.91 -23.19
CA THR A 349 5.61 1.36 -23.70
C THR A 349 4.42 0.59 -23.12
N GLN A 350 4.66 -0.49 -22.37
CA GLN A 350 3.60 -1.36 -21.86
C GLN A 350 2.60 -0.65 -20.92
N ASN A 351 3.00 0.48 -20.31
CA ASN A 351 2.14 1.30 -19.47
C ASN A 351 1.51 2.50 -20.23
N ALA A 352 1.54 2.50 -21.56
CA ALA A 352 1.00 3.60 -22.35
C ALA A 352 -0.44 3.99 -21.91
N PRO A 353 -0.77 5.29 -21.88
CA PRO A 353 -0.01 6.43 -22.41
C PRO A 353 1.16 6.91 -21.54
N LEU A 354 1.34 6.36 -20.33
CA LEU A 354 2.39 6.76 -19.43
C LEU A 354 3.76 6.25 -19.90
N LYS A 355 4.80 7.07 -19.70
CA LYS A 355 6.15 6.77 -20.09
C LYS A 355 6.82 5.80 -19.12
N SER A 356 7.51 4.76 -19.65
CA SER A 356 8.29 3.80 -18.89
C SER A 356 7.44 2.92 -17.94
N GLY A 357 7.98 2.49 -16.81
CA GLY A 357 7.34 1.61 -15.84
C GLY A 357 8.16 1.42 -14.58
N LYS A 358 7.91 0.30 -13.89
CA LYS A 358 8.59 -0.07 -12.64
C LYS A 358 10.08 0.25 -12.68
N GLY A 359 10.60 0.83 -11.62
CA GLY A 359 12.01 1.26 -11.49
C GLY A 359 12.29 2.66 -12.02
N SER A 360 11.35 3.32 -12.70
CA SER A 360 11.55 4.69 -13.21
C SER A 360 10.76 5.72 -12.40
N LEU A 361 11.21 6.98 -12.46
CA LEU A 361 10.47 8.13 -11.92
C LEU A 361 9.59 8.83 -12.96
N TYR A 362 9.47 8.29 -14.19
CA TYR A 362 8.41 8.70 -15.09
C TYR A 362 7.03 8.23 -14.60
N GLU A 363 5.98 8.82 -15.13
CA GLU A 363 4.60 8.53 -14.69
C GLU A 363 4.28 7.04 -14.71
N GLY A 364 4.76 6.29 -15.71
CA GLY A 364 4.54 4.84 -15.81
C GLY A 364 5.11 4.02 -14.67
N GLY A 365 6.11 4.53 -13.95
CA GLY A 365 6.71 3.84 -12.81
C GLY A 365 6.11 4.17 -11.45
N ILE A 366 5.47 5.35 -11.33
CA ILE A 366 5.04 5.88 -10.02
C ILE A 366 3.55 6.23 -9.93
N ARG A 367 2.84 6.45 -11.06
CA ARG A 367 1.39 6.68 -11.06
C ARG A 367 0.66 5.33 -11.05
N VAL A 368 -0.27 5.17 -10.13
CA VAL A 368 -0.92 3.89 -9.84
C VAL A 368 -2.45 4.01 -9.78
N PRO A 369 -3.20 2.94 -10.05
CA PRO A 369 -4.64 2.92 -9.82
C PRO A 369 -4.94 3.04 -8.32
N PHE A 370 -5.96 3.86 -7.99
CA PHE A 370 -6.41 4.05 -6.62
C PHE A 370 -7.92 4.29 -6.57
N ILE A 371 -8.63 3.48 -5.79
CA ILE A 371 -10.09 3.58 -5.63
C ILE A 371 -10.44 3.41 -4.15
N VAL A 372 -11.37 4.22 -3.64
CA VAL A 372 -11.88 4.11 -2.27
C VAL A 372 -13.39 4.03 -2.28
N LYS A 373 -13.95 2.96 -1.70
CA LYS A 373 -15.35 2.84 -1.35
C LYS A 373 -15.51 3.04 0.15
N TRP A 374 -16.35 3.99 0.54
CA TRP A 374 -16.75 4.23 1.93
C TRP A 374 -18.19 4.73 1.93
N ASN A 375 -19.13 3.82 2.16
CA ASN A 375 -20.56 4.11 2.09
C ASN A 375 -20.93 5.29 2.99
N ASN A 376 -21.92 6.09 2.57
CA ASN A 376 -22.41 7.28 3.26
C ASN A 376 -21.37 8.40 3.49
N ILE A 377 -20.11 8.20 3.10
CA ILE A 377 -19.02 9.17 3.23
C ILE A 377 -18.49 9.59 1.86
N VAL A 378 -18.11 8.63 1.05
CA VAL A 378 -17.65 8.87 -0.31
C VAL A 378 -18.85 8.88 -1.26
N LYS A 379 -18.95 9.93 -2.09
CA LYS A 379 -19.98 9.98 -3.14
C LYS A 379 -19.66 8.93 -4.20
N PRO A 380 -20.58 7.99 -4.47
CA PRO A 380 -20.38 6.96 -5.50
C PRO A 380 -20.11 7.53 -6.88
N ASN A 381 -19.40 6.78 -7.71
CA ASN A 381 -19.09 7.10 -9.11
C ASN A 381 -18.49 8.49 -9.29
N THR A 382 -17.50 8.83 -8.45
CA THR A 382 -16.79 10.12 -8.53
C THR A 382 -15.32 9.95 -8.87
N ARG A 383 -14.74 11.00 -9.44
CA ARG A 383 -13.31 11.09 -9.77
C ARG A 383 -12.67 12.26 -9.02
N SER A 384 -11.43 12.07 -8.58
CA SER A 384 -10.60 13.09 -7.97
C SER A 384 -9.27 13.21 -8.70
N HIS A 385 -8.87 14.43 -9.04
CA HIS A 385 -7.55 14.77 -9.57
C HIS A 385 -6.62 15.33 -8.47
N ALA A 386 -6.97 15.13 -7.21
CA ALA A 386 -6.10 15.51 -6.11
C ALA A 386 -4.84 14.63 -6.11
N PRO A 387 -3.64 15.21 -6.11
CA PRO A 387 -2.41 14.44 -6.06
C PRO A 387 -2.24 13.81 -4.67
N ILE A 388 -2.23 12.49 -4.62
CA ILE A 388 -2.01 11.70 -3.40
C ILE A 388 -0.83 10.76 -3.61
N ILE A 389 -0.21 10.33 -2.50
CA ILE A 389 0.93 9.41 -2.53
C ILE A 389 0.77 8.37 -1.42
N ILE A 390 1.39 7.22 -1.57
CA ILE A 390 1.19 6.04 -0.72
C ILE A 390 1.38 6.29 0.78
N GLU A 391 2.31 7.16 1.19
CA GLU A 391 2.49 7.53 2.60
C GLU A 391 1.28 8.25 3.21
N ASP A 392 0.37 8.80 2.40
CA ASP A 392 -0.89 9.41 2.85
C ASP A 392 -1.83 8.40 3.50
N LEU A 393 -1.70 7.13 3.11
CA LEU A 393 -2.54 6.07 3.68
C LEU A 393 -2.31 5.89 5.18
N TYR A 394 -1.11 6.17 5.68
CA TYR A 394 -0.82 6.08 7.12
C TYR A 394 -1.77 6.98 7.96
N PRO A 395 -1.75 8.32 7.83
CA PRO A 395 -2.66 9.17 8.59
C PRO A 395 -4.13 9.00 8.17
N THR A 396 -4.40 8.64 6.91
CA THR A 396 -5.75 8.45 6.40
C THR A 396 -6.44 7.24 7.04
N LEU A 397 -5.77 6.09 7.11
CA LEU A 397 -6.32 4.87 7.74
C LEU A 397 -6.57 5.08 9.23
N LEU A 398 -5.70 5.80 9.93
CA LEU A 398 -5.92 6.17 11.32
C LEU A 398 -7.11 7.12 11.48
N SER A 399 -7.25 8.11 10.59
CA SER A 399 -8.39 9.03 10.57
C SER A 399 -9.72 8.30 10.27
N MET A 400 -9.73 7.35 9.33
CA MET A 400 -10.87 6.48 9.03
C MET A 400 -11.28 5.65 10.26
N ALA A 401 -10.31 5.15 11.01
CA ALA A 401 -10.52 4.42 12.26
C ALA A 401 -10.89 5.32 13.46
N GLY A 402 -10.96 6.64 13.28
CA GLY A 402 -11.26 7.59 14.34
C GLY A 402 -10.08 7.88 15.29
N ILE A 403 -8.88 7.45 14.96
CA ILE A 403 -7.67 7.65 15.76
C ILE A 403 -7.05 8.99 15.39
N LYS A 404 -7.27 10.01 16.20
CA LYS A 404 -6.82 11.39 15.91
C LYS A 404 -5.53 11.78 16.65
N ASN A 405 -5.35 11.30 17.87
CA ASN A 405 -4.23 11.64 18.73
C ASN A 405 -3.34 10.41 18.91
N TYR A 406 -2.25 10.37 18.17
CA TYR A 406 -1.24 9.32 18.28
C TYR A 406 0.15 9.94 18.30
N HIS A 407 1.05 9.28 19.02
CA HIS A 407 2.46 9.69 19.10
C HIS A 407 3.33 8.55 18.56
N VAL A 408 4.19 8.90 17.63
CA VAL A 408 5.15 7.98 17.02
C VAL A 408 6.52 8.64 16.92
N PRO A 409 7.63 7.91 16.99
CA PRO A 409 8.98 8.48 16.97
C PRO A 409 9.36 9.06 15.61
N GLN A 410 8.79 8.51 14.53
CA GLN A 410 9.07 8.96 13.16
C GLN A 410 8.23 10.19 12.78
N LYS A 411 8.78 10.98 11.86
CA LYS A 411 8.02 12.05 11.22
C LYS A 411 7.14 11.49 10.12
N ILE A 412 5.84 11.74 10.22
CA ILE A 412 4.89 11.43 9.15
C ILE A 412 5.01 12.50 8.06
N ASP A 413 5.26 12.09 6.83
CA ASP A 413 5.31 12.94 5.63
C ASP A 413 3.97 12.93 4.88
N GLY A 414 3.19 11.85 5.04
CA GLY A 414 1.86 11.70 4.46
C GLY A 414 0.83 12.68 5.03
N GLN A 415 -0.24 12.91 4.26
CA GLN A 415 -1.37 13.77 4.62
C GLN A 415 -2.66 12.96 4.71
N ASP A 416 -3.53 13.28 5.67
CA ASP A 416 -4.87 12.70 5.74
C ASP A 416 -5.73 13.20 4.57
N ILE A 417 -6.18 12.28 3.74
CA ILE A 417 -7.05 12.56 2.59
C ILE A 417 -8.55 12.40 2.90
N THR A 418 -8.93 12.09 4.14
CA THR A 418 -10.36 11.96 4.51
C THR A 418 -11.18 13.23 4.24
N PRO A 419 -10.64 14.47 4.31
CA PRO A 419 -11.38 15.66 3.89
C PRO A 419 -11.74 15.66 2.40
N ILE A 420 -10.87 15.10 1.53
CA ILE A 420 -11.13 14.94 0.09
C ILE A 420 -12.22 13.88 -0.11
N LEU A 421 -12.10 12.74 0.54
CA LEU A 421 -13.07 11.65 0.48
C LEU A 421 -14.48 12.08 0.93
N ARG A 422 -14.57 13.00 1.88
CA ARG A 422 -15.82 13.61 2.36
C ARG A 422 -16.35 14.75 1.49
N GLY A 423 -15.67 15.08 0.38
CA GLY A 423 -16.03 16.19 -0.49
C GLY A 423 -15.83 17.59 0.13
N LYS A 424 -15.13 17.69 1.26
CA LYS A 424 -14.87 18.96 1.97
C LYS A 424 -13.70 19.75 1.37
N GLN A 425 -12.83 19.09 0.62
CA GLN A 425 -11.66 19.68 -0.03
C GLN A 425 -11.45 19.04 -1.40
N GLN A 426 -10.89 19.81 -2.35
CA GLN A 426 -10.51 19.30 -3.66
C GLN A 426 -9.05 18.84 -3.75
N GLY A 427 -8.33 18.86 -2.62
CA GLY A 427 -6.89 18.64 -2.56
C GLY A 427 -6.07 19.89 -2.87
N ASP A 428 -4.83 19.91 -2.38
CA ASP A 428 -3.90 21.02 -2.64
C ASP A 428 -3.20 20.81 -3.99
N LYS A 429 -3.61 21.58 -4.98
CA LYS A 429 -3.01 21.57 -6.33
C LYS A 429 -1.53 22.04 -6.33
N LYS A 430 -1.04 22.69 -5.26
CA LYS A 430 0.35 23.12 -5.11
C LYS A 430 1.18 22.15 -4.26
N ARG A 431 0.58 21.04 -3.84
CA ARG A 431 1.26 20.01 -3.08
C ARG A 431 2.52 19.56 -3.80
N GLN A 432 3.61 19.38 -3.02
CA GLN A 432 4.88 18.88 -3.50
C GLN A 432 5.01 17.39 -3.17
N LEU A 433 5.05 16.55 -4.18
CA LEU A 433 5.37 15.12 -4.07
C LEU A 433 6.84 14.91 -4.44
N ILE A 434 7.56 14.11 -3.65
CA ILE A 434 9.01 13.93 -3.75
C ILE A 434 9.36 12.46 -3.89
N TRP A 435 10.28 12.15 -4.80
CA TRP A 435 10.88 10.83 -4.94
C TRP A 435 12.40 10.93 -4.93
N ASN A 436 13.06 9.96 -4.30
CA ASN A 436 14.50 9.84 -4.28
C ASN A 436 14.90 8.39 -4.54
N TYR A 437 15.37 8.11 -5.73
CA TYR A 437 15.80 6.78 -6.14
C TYR A 437 17.29 6.79 -6.52
N PRO A 438 18.20 6.81 -5.51
CA PRO A 438 19.65 6.96 -5.72
C PRO A 438 20.34 5.63 -6.04
N ASN A 439 19.60 4.56 -6.20
CA ASN A 439 20.04 3.18 -6.33
C ASN A 439 20.14 2.76 -7.80
N ILE A 440 20.76 1.62 -8.05
CA ILE A 440 20.75 0.94 -9.35
C ILE A 440 19.86 -0.30 -9.18
N TRP A 441 18.68 -0.28 -9.83
CA TRP A 441 17.85 -1.47 -9.94
C TRP A 441 18.39 -2.38 -11.03
N ASP A 442 17.97 -3.63 -11.05
CA ASP A 442 18.42 -4.61 -12.01
C ASP A 442 18.10 -4.17 -13.45
N GLY A 443 19.13 -3.94 -14.23
CA GLY A 443 19.03 -3.45 -15.59
C GLY A 443 19.09 -1.92 -15.76
N GLU A 444 19.49 -1.49 -16.94
CA GLU A 444 19.43 -0.12 -17.41
C GLU A 444 18.15 0.09 -18.22
N GLY A 445 17.59 1.29 -18.18
CA GLY A 445 16.39 1.58 -18.93
C GLY A 445 15.96 3.03 -18.87
N LEU A 446 14.92 3.34 -19.59
CA LEU A 446 14.38 4.69 -19.74
C LEU A 446 13.95 5.25 -18.38
N GLY A 447 14.77 6.15 -17.82
CA GLY A 447 14.51 6.79 -16.52
C GLY A 447 14.65 5.88 -15.31
N ILE A 448 15.15 4.65 -15.50
CA ILE A 448 15.36 3.68 -14.42
C ILE A 448 16.68 4.03 -13.71
N SER A 449 16.62 4.08 -12.37
CA SER A 449 17.76 4.26 -11.47
C SER A 449 18.38 5.67 -11.43
N LEU A 450 19.08 5.97 -10.35
CA LEU A 450 19.92 7.15 -10.12
C LEU A 450 19.23 8.51 -10.41
N ASN A 451 17.97 8.62 -10.03
CA ASN A 451 17.18 9.83 -10.25
C ASN A 451 16.51 10.31 -8.95
N CYS A 452 16.16 11.60 -8.91
CA CYS A 452 15.17 12.13 -7.97
C CYS A 452 14.19 13.05 -8.70
N ALA A 453 12.99 13.21 -8.16
CA ALA A 453 11.94 13.98 -8.80
C ALA A 453 11.09 14.77 -7.81
N ILE A 454 10.50 15.84 -8.31
CA ILE A 454 9.45 16.60 -7.64
C ILE A 454 8.28 16.82 -8.61
N ARG A 455 7.05 16.59 -8.12
CA ARG A 455 5.83 17.11 -8.74
C ARG A 455 5.31 18.26 -7.87
N GLU A 456 5.06 19.42 -8.48
CA GLU A 456 4.41 20.58 -7.85
C GLU A 456 3.31 21.08 -8.78
N GLY A 457 2.08 20.84 -8.40
CA GLY A 457 0.94 21.09 -9.27
C GLY A 457 0.96 20.23 -10.53
N GLN A 458 0.89 20.87 -11.70
CA GLN A 458 0.99 20.22 -12.99
C GLN A 458 2.44 19.94 -13.44
N TRP A 459 3.41 20.58 -12.79
CA TRP A 459 4.80 20.51 -13.20
C TRP A 459 5.53 19.35 -12.52
N LYS A 460 6.30 18.59 -13.30
CA LYS A 460 7.19 17.55 -12.80
C LYS A 460 8.61 17.78 -13.29
N LEU A 461 9.55 17.82 -12.35
CA LEU A 461 10.98 17.90 -12.61
C LEU A 461 11.62 16.58 -12.22
N ILE A 462 12.39 15.99 -13.12
CA ILE A 462 13.26 14.83 -12.88
C ILE A 462 14.70 15.29 -12.96
N TYR A 463 15.52 14.89 -11.98
CA TYR A 463 16.96 15.16 -11.95
C TYR A 463 17.74 13.85 -11.96
N SER A 464 18.63 13.69 -12.91
CA SER A 464 19.55 12.55 -12.99
C SER A 464 20.79 12.80 -12.14
N TYR A 465 21.02 11.94 -11.16
CA TYR A 465 22.28 11.95 -10.41
C TYR A 465 23.47 11.61 -11.29
N LEU A 466 23.27 10.74 -12.28
CA LEU A 466 24.33 10.29 -13.17
C LEU A 466 24.84 11.39 -14.12
N THR A 467 23.93 12.05 -14.81
CA THR A 467 24.29 13.05 -15.84
C THR A 467 24.23 14.48 -15.34
N GLY A 468 23.45 14.76 -14.29
CA GLY A 468 23.12 16.12 -13.84
C GLY A 468 22.03 16.78 -14.68
N GLN A 469 21.49 16.08 -15.67
CA GLN A 469 20.39 16.56 -16.51
C GLN A 469 19.14 16.80 -15.67
N LYS A 470 18.38 17.78 -16.08
CA LYS A 470 17.05 18.12 -15.54
C LYS A 470 16.07 18.05 -16.69
N GLU A 471 14.99 17.32 -16.48
CA GLU A 471 13.85 17.22 -17.41
C GLU A 471 12.64 17.86 -16.76
N LEU A 472 11.84 18.63 -17.52
CA LEU A 472 10.66 19.30 -17.04
C LEU A 472 9.45 18.95 -17.90
N TYR A 473 8.36 18.52 -17.26
CA TYR A 473 7.12 18.12 -17.93
C TYR A 473 5.90 18.86 -17.37
N ASP A 474 4.98 19.22 -18.26
CA ASP A 474 3.64 19.73 -17.92
C ASP A 474 2.64 18.57 -18.01
N LEU A 475 2.35 17.92 -16.89
CA LEU A 475 1.47 16.74 -16.83
C LEU A 475 0.01 17.04 -17.17
N SER A 476 -0.41 18.32 -17.21
CA SER A 476 -1.77 18.68 -17.63
C SER A 476 -1.95 18.62 -19.14
N ASN A 477 -0.87 18.82 -19.90
CA ASN A 477 -0.87 18.83 -21.36
C ASN A 477 -0.08 17.67 -21.97
N ASP A 478 0.84 17.07 -21.21
CA ASP A 478 1.71 15.98 -21.65
C ASP A 478 1.90 14.93 -20.54
N LEU A 479 0.84 14.17 -20.30
CA LEU A 479 0.87 13.07 -19.34
C LEU A 479 1.86 11.95 -19.74
N SER A 480 2.18 11.89 -21.04
CA SER A 480 3.11 10.91 -21.61
C SER A 480 4.59 11.30 -21.49
N GLU A 481 4.89 12.49 -20.95
CA GLU A 481 6.25 13.00 -20.73
C GLU A 481 7.11 12.92 -22.00
N LYS A 482 6.55 13.30 -23.15
CA LYS A 482 7.22 13.29 -24.47
C LYS A 482 8.02 14.55 -24.74
N ASN A 483 7.56 15.69 -24.20
CA ASN A 483 8.11 17.00 -24.50
C ASN A 483 8.86 17.56 -23.28
N ASP A 484 10.19 17.46 -23.28
CA ASP A 484 11.02 18.07 -22.25
C ASP A 484 11.05 19.61 -22.44
N LEU A 485 10.46 20.32 -21.47
CA LEU A 485 10.35 21.79 -21.46
C LEU A 485 11.48 22.48 -20.66
N ALA A 486 12.51 21.75 -20.22
CA ALA A 486 13.56 22.29 -19.35
C ALA A 486 14.30 23.47 -19.99
N SER A 487 14.60 23.41 -21.27
CA SER A 487 15.31 24.47 -22.00
C SER A 487 14.49 25.74 -22.19
N SER A 488 13.17 25.60 -22.36
CA SER A 488 12.24 26.72 -22.57
C SER A 488 11.76 27.38 -21.26
N HIS A 489 11.93 26.71 -20.10
CA HIS A 489 11.48 27.20 -18.78
C HIS A 489 12.58 27.22 -17.71
N PRO A 490 13.77 27.85 -17.96
CA PRO A 490 14.93 27.73 -17.08
C PRO A 490 14.67 28.27 -15.65
N GLN A 491 13.85 29.32 -15.49
CA GLN A 491 13.49 29.86 -14.18
C GLN A 491 12.64 28.89 -13.36
N LEU A 492 11.69 28.22 -14.01
CA LEU A 492 10.84 27.19 -13.39
C LEU A 492 11.67 25.97 -12.97
N VAL A 493 12.57 25.50 -13.84
CA VAL A 493 13.53 24.45 -13.54
C VAL A 493 14.37 24.79 -12.31
N ALA A 494 14.94 26.00 -12.26
CA ALA A 494 15.75 26.47 -11.13
C ALA A 494 14.95 26.51 -9.82
N ARG A 495 13.68 26.92 -9.88
CA ARG A 495 12.76 26.97 -8.72
C ARG A 495 12.44 25.57 -8.22
N LEU A 496 11.98 24.68 -9.09
CA LEU A 496 11.61 23.31 -8.72
C LEU A 496 12.81 22.50 -8.22
N TYR A 497 13.97 22.66 -8.84
CA TYR A 497 15.20 22.03 -8.38
C TYR A 497 15.62 22.48 -6.98
N ARG A 498 15.46 23.78 -6.67
CA ARG A 498 15.66 24.30 -5.32
C ARG A 498 14.67 23.70 -4.31
N HIS A 499 13.38 23.58 -4.67
CA HIS A 499 12.38 22.94 -3.83
C HIS A 499 12.72 21.47 -3.59
N LEU A 500 13.06 20.71 -4.63
CA LEU A 500 13.47 19.32 -4.56
C LEU A 500 14.66 19.13 -3.63
N THR A 501 15.75 19.86 -3.86
CA THR A 501 16.98 19.72 -3.06
C THR A 501 16.79 20.14 -1.60
N SER A 502 16.00 21.18 -1.34
CA SER A 502 15.63 21.60 0.01
C SER A 502 14.82 20.52 0.75
N LYS A 503 13.84 19.90 0.08
CA LYS A 503 13.05 18.80 0.65
C LYS A 503 13.90 17.57 0.93
N LEU A 504 14.72 17.16 -0.02
CA LEU A 504 15.64 16.02 0.15
C LEU A 504 16.61 16.26 1.31
N HIS A 505 17.14 17.48 1.45
CA HIS A 505 17.99 17.85 2.58
C HIS A 505 17.25 17.74 3.93
N LYS A 506 16.02 18.28 4.02
CA LYS A 506 15.17 18.19 5.22
C LYS A 506 14.78 16.77 5.59
N MET A 507 14.76 15.86 4.61
CA MET A 507 14.51 14.43 4.81
C MET A 507 15.79 13.65 5.11
N ASN A 508 16.95 14.29 5.10
CA ASN A 508 18.26 13.66 5.20
C ASN A 508 18.46 12.57 4.14
N ALA A 509 18.00 12.84 2.92
CA ALA A 509 18.05 11.91 1.79
C ALA A 509 19.48 11.57 1.38
N GLN A 510 19.71 10.34 1.05
CA GLN A 510 20.99 9.85 0.56
C GLN A 510 21.13 10.12 -0.95
N LYS A 511 22.38 10.26 -1.40
CA LYS A 511 22.73 10.50 -2.81
C LYS A 511 23.89 9.63 -3.21
N PRO A 512 23.95 9.16 -4.46
CA PRO A 512 25.14 8.49 -4.99
C PRO A 512 26.29 9.49 -5.19
N ILE A 513 27.50 9.00 -5.18
CA ILE A 513 28.69 9.75 -5.59
C ILE A 513 29.02 9.30 -7.01
N VAL A 514 29.10 10.24 -7.94
CA VAL A 514 29.48 9.99 -9.34
C VAL A 514 30.84 10.61 -9.58
N GLU A 515 31.82 9.80 -10.01
CA GLU A 515 33.17 10.24 -10.30
C GLU A 515 33.18 11.30 -11.41
N GLY A 516 34.17 12.21 -11.36
CA GLY A 516 34.28 13.32 -12.33
C GLY A 516 33.30 14.47 -12.11
N LYS A 517 32.31 14.36 -11.22
CA LYS A 517 31.48 15.51 -10.81
C LYS A 517 32.10 16.19 -9.60
N LYS A 518 32.59 17.44 -9.77
CA LYS A 518 32.99 18.29 -8.64
C LYS A 518 31.79 18.44 -7.71
N ARG A 519 32.00 18.18 -6.41
CA ARG A 519 31.00 18.52 -5.37
C ARG A 519 30.74 20.03 -5.48
N LYS A 520 29.58 20.42 -6.01
CA LYS A 520 29.06 21.78 -5.95
C LYS A 520 28.14 21.93 -4.75
#